data_aabb569fea0ecc4ab3fb0d6ffebd35c7
#
_entry.id   aabb569fea0ecc4ab3fb0d6ffebd35c7
#
_cell.length_a   1.000
_cell.length_b   1.000
_cell.length_c   1.000
_cell.angle_alpha   90.00
_cell.angle_beta   90.00
_cell.angle_gamma   90.00
#
_symmetry.space_group_name_H-M   'P 1'
#
loop_
_entity.id
_entity.type
_entity.pdbx_description
1 polymer ?
#
loop_
_entity_poly.entity_id
_entity_poly.type
_entity_poly.pdbx_seq_one_letter_code
_entity_poly.pdbx_strand_id
1 'polypeptide(L)'
;MSIAMLLKRALPGAKASINGHIDRGERIAVAIQERFQISEPHQWRVKHLRWVLERWAEPLSSSTRYDYWRTARALASVLGRWADWEPHLRGAWCRRGVGGRPAKIGRGKGQ
;
A
#
# COMPACT_ATOMS: atom_id res chain seq x y z
N MET A 1 10.63 -13.69 7.92
CA MET A 1 9.96 -12.83 8.91
C MET A 1 8.56 -12.53 8.44
N SER A 2 7.59 -12.58 9.34
CA SER A 2 6.20 -12.37 8.95
C SER A 2 5.88 -10.87 8.81
N ILE A 3 4.88 -10.58 8.00
CA ILE A 3 4.39 -9.21 7.83
C ILE A 3 3.93 -8.64 9.16
N ALA A 4 3.23 -9.45 9.96
CA ALA A 4 2.76 -9.00 11.27
C ALA A 4 3.90 -8.54 12.17
N MET A 5 4.97 -9.31 12.21
CA MET A 5 6.12 -8.96 13.03
C MET A 5 6.79 -7.68 12.56
N LEU A 6 6.94 -7.54 11.25
CA LEU A 6 7.55 -6.34 10.67
C LEU A 6 6.76 -5.09 11.05
N LEU A 7 5.45 -5.14 10.84
CA LEU A 7 4.61 -3.96 11.06
C LEU A 7 4.43 -3.64 12.54
N LYS A 8 4.35 -4.64 13.39
CA LYS A 8 4.22 -4.41 14.83
C LYS A 8 5.44 -3.70 15.40
N ARG A 9 6.62 -4.00 14.89
CA ARG A 9 7.84 -3.35 15.34
C ARG A 9 7.90 -1.89 14.92
N ALA A 10 7.43 -1.60 13.71
CA ALA A 10 7.63 -0.29 13.09
C ALA A 10 6.52 0.69 13.38
N LEU A 11 5.33 0.21 13.71
CA LEU A 11 4.16 1.07 13.88
C LEU A 11 3.57 0.94 15.27
N PRO A 12 4.22 1.56 16.28
CA PRO A 12 3.64 1.57 17.63
C PRO A 12 2.48 2.56 17.63
N GLY A 13 1.28 2.08 17.54
CA GLY A 13 0.14 2.94 17.50
C GLY A 13 -1.12 2.20 17.92
N ALA A 14 -2.25 2.73 17.53
CA ALA A 14 -3.54 2.11 17.85
C ALA A 14 -3.64 0.74 17.20
N LYS A 15 -4.08 -0.25 17.97
CA LYS A 15 -4.19 -1.61 17.49
C LYS A 15 -5.03 -1.74 16.23
N ALA A 16 -6.10 -0.96 16.13
CA ALA A 16 -6.98 -1.03 14.96
C ALA A 16 -6.23 -0.68 13.68
N SER A 17 -5.43 0.38 13.71
CA SER A 17 -4.65 0.79 12.54
C SER A 17 -3.59 -0.25 12.18
N ILE A 18 -2.92 -0.78 13.20
CA ILE A 18 -1.89 -1.80 12.98
C ILE A 18 -2.51 -3.05 12.37
N ASN A 19 -3.65 -3.50 12.91
CA ASN A 19 -4.31 -4.69 12.39
C ASN A 19 -4.75 -4.52 10.94
N GLY A 20 -5.22 -3.34 10.57
CA GLY A 20 -5.56 -3.05 9.19
C GLY A 20 -4.36 -3.15 8.28
N HIS A 21 -3.22 -2.60 8.70
CA HIS A 21 -1.98 -2.69 7.94
C HIS A 21 -1.47 -4.12 7.84
N ILE A 22 -1.58 -4.89 8.91
CA ILE A 22 -1.17 -6.29 8.90
C ILE A 22 -2.00 -7.08 7.91
N ASP A 23 -3.31 -6.92 7.95
CA ASP A 23 -4.21 -7.63 7.05
C ASP A 23 -3.89 -7.30 5.58
N ARG A 24 -3.77 -6.02 5.26
CA ARG A 24 -3.44 -5.62 3.90
C ARG A 24 -2.04 -6.05 3.50
N GLY A 25 -1.09 -5.96 4.43
CA GLY A 25 0.28 -6.38 4.18
C GLY A 25 0.38 -7.86 3.85
N GLU A 26 -0.40 -8.68 4.54
CA GLU A 26 -0.42 -10.11 4.25
C GLU A 26 -1.02 -10.40 2.88
N ARG A 27 -2.03 -9.65 2.48
CA ARG A 27 -2.61 -9.78 1.14
C ARG A 27 -1.63 -9.36 0.06
N ILE A 28 -0.87 -8.30 0.32
CA ILE A 28 0.20 -7.88 -0.58
C ILE A 28 1.24 -8.98 -0.71
N ALA A 29 1.64 -9.57 0.40
CA ALA A 29 2.64 -10.64 0.40
C ALA A 29 2.16 -11.85 -0.41
N VAL A 30 0.90 -12.23 -0.25
CA VAL A 30 0.33 -13.34 -1.01
C VAL A 30 0.32 -13.01 -2.50
N ALA A 31 -0.10 -11.79 -2.85
CA ALA A 31 -0.17 -11.38 -4.25
C ALA A 31 1.22 -11.42 -4.91
N ILE A 32 2.23 -10.93 -4.21
CA ILE A 32 3.60 -10.94 -4.72
C ILE A 32 4.12 -12.37 -4.84
N GLN A 33 3.84 -13.20 -3.84
CA GLN A 33 4.25 -14.60 -3.87
C GLN A 33 3.65 -15.32 -5.08
N GLU A 34 2.39 -15.11 -5.32
CA GLU A 34 1.71 -15.78 -6.43
C GLU A 34 2.19 -15.30 -7.79
N ARG A 35 2.51 -14.02 -7.89
CA ARG A 35 2.90 -13.42 -9.17
C ARG A 35 4.38 -13.57 -9.47
N PHE A 36 5.23 -13.41 -8.46
CA PHE A 36 6.68 -13.32 -8.66
C PHE A 36 7.46 -14.44 -7.96
N GLN A 37 6.77 -15.32 -7.22
CA GLN A 37 7.41 -16.44 -6.53
C GLN A 37 8.43 -15.98 -5.47
N ILE A 38 8.13 -14.88 -4.81
CA ILE A 38 8.98 -14.33 -3.75
C ILE A 38 8.22 -14.41 -2.43
N SER A 39 8.75 -15.15 -1.46
CA SER A 39 8.09 -15.33 -0.17
C SER A 39 8.64 -14.42 0.93
N GLU A 40 9.85 -13.90 0.79
CA GLU A 40 10.45 -13.06 1.82
C GLU A 40 10.33 -11.58 1.49
N PRO A 41 9.77 -10.76 2.40
CA PRO A 41 9.66 -9.32 2.16
C PRO A 41 11.00 -8.64 1.91
N HIS A 42 12.07 -9.14 2.51
CA HIS A 42 13.39 -8.56 2.31
C HIS A 42 13.91 -8.73 0.89
N GLN A 43 13.30 -9.61 0.11
CA GLN A 43 13.65 -9.84 -1.28
C GLN A 43 12.81 -9.00 -2.24
N TRP A 44 11.81 -8.30 -1.72
CA TRP A 44 10.96 -7.46 -2.56
C TRP A 44 11.77 -6.31 -3.15
N ARG A 45 11.36 -5.90 -4.36
CA ARG A 45 11.89 -4.74 -5.03
C ARG A 45 10.75 -3.77 -5.29
N VAL A 46 11.09 -2.54 -5.62
CA VAL A 46 10.08 -1.50 -5.85
C VAL A 46 9.07 -1.93 -6.92
N LYS A 47 9.52 -2.63 -7.95
CA LYS A 47 8.63 -3.07 -9.03
C LYS A 47 7.52 -4.00 -8.52
N HIS A 48 7.79 -4.76 -7.47
CA HIS A 48 6.79 -5.67 -6.92
C HIS A 48 5.68 -4.90 -6.22
N LEU A 49 6.03 -3.93 -5.40
CA LEU A 49 5.02 -3.09 -4.74
C LEU A 49 4.28 -2.21 -5.75
N ARG A 50 5.00 -1.70 -6.74
CA ARG A 50 4.35 -0.91 -7.78
C ARG A 50 3.32 -1.74 -8.55
N TRP A 51 3.67 -2.98 -8.88
CA TRP A 51 2.73 -3.89 -9.53
C TRP A 51 1.47 -4.08 -8.70
N VAL A 52 1.62 -4.25 -7.38
CA VAL A 52 0.46 -4.41 -6.49
C VAL A 52 -0.44 -3.19 -6.59
N LEU A 53 0.13 -1.99 -6.51
CA LEU A 53 -0.66 -0.77 -6.51
C LEU A 53 -1.25 -0.44 -7.87
N GLU A 54 -0.50 -0.70 -8.92
CA GLU A 54 -0.87 -0.31 -10.27
C GLU A 54 -1.82 -1.31 -10.93
N ARG A 55 -1.59 -2.60 -10.72
CA ARG A 55 -2.34 -3.66 -11.40
C ARG A 55 -3.25 -4.46 -10.49
N TRP A 56 -2.67 -5.03 -9.45
CA TRP A 56 -3.43 -5.90 -8.56
C TRP A 56 -4.58 -5.15 -7.87
N ALA A 57 -4.32 -3.94 -7.42
CA ALA A 57 -5.32 -3.15 -6.70
C ALA A 57 -6.19 -2.29 -7.61
N GLU A 58 -5.97 -2.33 -8.91
CA GLU A 58 -6.70 -1.49 -9.85
C GLU A 58 -8.22 -1.64 -9.75
N PRO A 59 -8.79 -2.85 -9.64
CA PRO A 59 -10.24 -2.99 -9.57
C PRO A 59 -10.85 -2.55 -8.24
N LEU A 60 -10.03 -2.23 -7.26
CA LEU A 60 -10.54 -1.80 -5.95
C LEU A 60 -10.96 -0.34 -5.99
N SER A 61 -11.80 0.06 -5.03
CA SER A 61 -12.20 1.48 -4.93
C SER A 61 -10.96 2.34 -4.69
N SER A 62 -11.04 3.62 -5.05
CA SER A 62 -9.91 4.53 -4.87
C SER A 62 -9.54 4.65 -3.40
N SER A 63 -10.51 4.62 -2.51
CA SER A 63 -10.26 4.67 -1.08
C SER A 63 -9.49 3.44 -0.59
N THR A 64 -9.91 2.26 -1.02
CA THR A 64 -9.25 1.01 -0.65
C THR A 64 -7.85 0.94 -1.25
N ARG A 65 -7.72 1.38 -2.49
CA ARG A 65 -6.42 1.40 -3.17
C ARG A 65 -5.44 2.32 -2.46
N TYR A 66 -5.95 3.46 -1.98
CA TYR A 66 -5.14 4.38 -1.18
C TYR A 66 -4.68 3.71 0.12
N ASP A 67 -5.55 2.93 0.76
CA ASP A 67 -5.17 2.21 1.98
C ASP A 67 -4.07 1.19 1.71
N TYR A 68 -4.11 0.52 0.56
CA TYR A 68 -3.03 -0.38 0.17
C TYR A 68 -1.73 0.38 -0.09
N TRP A 69 -1.81 1.60 -0.63
CA TRP A 69 -0.62 2.44 -0.79
C TRP A 69 -0.03 2.80 0.57
N ARG A 70 -0.87 3.15 1.54
CA ARG A 70 -0.40 3.44 2.89
C ARG A 70 0.31 2.25 3.50
N THR A 71 -0.21 1.07 3.29
CA THR A 71 0.41 -0.17 3.79
C THR A 71 1.72 -0.44 3.07
N ALA A 72 1.77 -0.25 1.76
CA ALA A 72 3.01 -0.41 1.00
C ALA A 72 4.08 0.57 1.50
N ARG A 73 3.68 1.80 1.81
CA ARG A 73 4.59 2.79 2.38
C ARG A 73 5.14 2.33 3.73
N ALA A 74 4.27 1.80 4.57
CA ALA A 74 4.69 1.30 5.88
C ALA A 74 5.68 0.15 5.71
N LEU A 75 5.41 -0.77 4.79
CA LEU A 75 6.31 -1.89 4.53
C LEU A 75 7.66 -1.43 4.00
N ALA A 76 7.65 -0.49 3.06
CA ALA A 76 8.89 0.05 2.52
C ALA A 76 9.70 0.76 3.61
N SER A 77 9.03 1.47 4.51
CA SER A 77 9.70 2.15 5.61
C SER A 77 10.34 1.16 6.56
N VAL A 78 9.63 0.09 6.90
CA VAL A 78 10.14 -0.97 7.78
C VAL A 78 11.37 -1.62 7.17
N LEU A 79 11.35 -1.83 5.88
CA LEU A 79 12.46 -2.46 5.16
C LEU A 79 13.62 -1.49 4.92
N GLY A 80 13.46 -0.23 5.32
CA GLY A 80 14.50 0.79 5.13
C GLY A 80 14.66 1.24 3.70
N ARG A 81 13.61 1.12 2.90
CA ARG A 81 13.67 1.39 1.47
C ARG A 81 12.78 2.55 1.02
N TRP A 82 12.07 3.18 1.94
CA TRP A 82 11.09 4.19 1.54
C TRP A 82 11.71 5.33 0.75
N ALA A 83 12.86 5.85 1.20
CA ALA A 83 13.49 6.97 0.51
C ALA A 83 13.82 6.64 -0.95
N ASP A 84 14.27 5.41 -1.20
CA ASP A 84 14.62 4.98 -2.56
C ASP A 84 13.39 4.67 -3.40
N TRP A 85 12.35 4.12 -2.77
CA TRP A 85 11.20 3.60 -3.49
C TRP A 85 10.08 4.61 -3.67
N GLU A 86 10.03 5.64 -2.84
CA GLU A 86 8.92 6.58 -2.84
C GLU A 86 8.62 7.19 -4.21
N PRO A 87 9.62 7.69 -4.97
CA PRO A 87 9.30 8.28 -6.27
C PRO A 87 8.68 7.28 -7.25
N HIS A 88 9.00 6.00 -7.10
CA HIS A 88 8.50 4.96 -7.98
C HIS A 88 7.14 4.42 -7.56
N LEU A 89 6.70 4.76 -6.36
CA LEU A 89 5.41 4.30 -5.85
C LEU A 89 4.32 5.37 -5.94
N ARG A 90 4.62 6.50 -6.55
CA ARG A 90 3.64 7.55 -6.77
C ARG A 90 2.73 7.22 -7.93
N GLY A 91 1.46 7.57 -7.80
CA GLY A 91 0.49 7.33 -8.84
C GLY A 91 -0.87 7.83 -8.40
N ALA A 92 -1.89 7.52 -9.20
CA ALA A 92 -3.25 7.94 -8.90
C ALA A 92 -3.74 7.41 -7.54
N TRP A 93 -3.19 6.31 -7.11
CA TRP A 93 -3.55 5.68 -5.83
C TRP A 93 -3.06 6.44 -4.60
N CYS A 94 -2.20 7.41 -4.76
CA CYS A 94 -1.66 8.18 -3.64
C CYS A 94 -2.63 9.19 -3.05
N ARG A 95 -3.79 9.35 -3.66
CA ARG A 95 -4.76 10.36 -3.23
C ARG A 95 -6.04 9.71 -2.77
N ARG A 96 -6.35 9.91 -1.52
CA ARG A 96 -7.57 9.36 -0.95
C ARG A 96 -8.79 10.08 -1.50
N GLY A 97 -9.80 9.31 -1.88
CA GLY A 97 -11.08 9.84 -2.25
C GLY A 97 -11.12 10.61 -3.55
N VAL A 98 -10.05 10.63 -4.30
CA VAL A 98 -10.06 11.25 -5.62
C VAL A 98 -10.97 10.43 -6.51
N GLY A 99 -11.86 11.10 -7.17
CA GLY A 99 -12.85 10.42 -7.98
C GLY A 99 -14.06 10.07 -7.18
N GLY A 100 -13.98 10.28 -6.01
CA GLY A 100 -15.18 10.17 -5.23
C GLY A 100 -15.99 11.38 -5.48
N ARG A 101 -16.15 11.99 -5.53
CA ARG A 101 -16.79 12.92 -5.38
C ARG A 101 -16.83 14.00 -6.01
N PRO A 102 -16.98 13.89 -6.24
CA PRO A 102 -16.81 14.69 -6.69
C PRO A 102 -16.95 15.47 -6.41
N ALA A 103 -16.88 15.52 -6.34
CA ALA A 103 -16.88 16.15 -6.32
C ALA A 103 -16.97 16.73 -6.08
N LYS A 104 -17.20 16.80 -5.80
CA LYS A 104 -17.29 17.36 -5.80
C LYS A 104 -17.05 18.02 -5.91
N ILE A 105 -17.25 18.12 -5.93
CA ILE A 105 -17.13 18.83 -6.25
C ILE A 105 -16.95 19.31 -6.29
N GLY A 106 -17.07 19.37 -6.06
CA GLY A 106 -17.10 19.93 -6.34
C GLY A 106 -16.80 20.20 -6.38
N ARG A 107 -16.99 20.35 -6.30
CA ARG A 107 -16.87 20.69 -6.74
C ARG A 107 -16.47 20.98 -7.06
N GLY A 108 -16.61 21.05 -6.60
CA GLY A 108 -16.51 21.31 -7.08
C GLY A 108 -15.99 21.36 -7.29
N LYS A 109 -16.13 21.47 -7.34
CA LYS A 109 -15.85 21.47 -7.86
C LYS A 109 -15.40 21.46 -8.16
N GLY A 110 -15.56 21.68 -7.82
CA GLY A 110 -15.43 21.61 -8.21
C GLY A 110 -15.02 21.39 -8.33
N GLN A 111 -15.23 21.38 -8.55
CA GLN A 111 -15.10 21.20 -9.01
C GLN A 111 -14.82 21.17 -9.10
#